data_4b9964925cbf91a136ef8805cd3039c3
#
_entry.id   4b9964925cbf91a136ef8805cd3039c3
#
_cell.length_a   1.000
_cell.length_b   1.000
_cell.length_c   1.000
_cell.angle_alpha   90.00
_cell.angle_beta   90.00
_cell.angle_gamma   90.00
#
_symmetry.space_group_name_H-M   'P 1'
#
loop_
_entity.id
_entity.type
_entity.pdbx_description
1 polymer ?
#
loop_
_entity_poly.entity_id
_entity_poly.type
_entity_poly.pdbx_seq_one_letter_code
_entity_poly.pdbx_strand_id
1 'polypeptide(L)'
;VDYTHQFNKLDLNIAGNFGLSNFNFKPGSANSKQKFTSGDFHAGIHFIDETAPLRFNAETNLLMYERQHNMLNEHTDNTSLKETIIRTKGDVTGAINDQQSVTIALAMNNFLYSGYTKNISTGDEYFKNYTTLLLNPYYELDNDDWKLHVGANVDLSFGFDKTFRVSPDITAQYIFSDSYVVYAKATGGKLLNDFRRLESICPYGELADAHLSSTWGYVQRPYDTYEQINGTLGFKASPYPGVWFNIYGGYQNLKNDLSYSAFGRASVTHFESYLNFSQDNTDNLYVGGEVSYDYKEIVSLSAKYTYRKWDSKTEEYLLAVKPASEMSFNVRIHPISALNINLSYDYINREEVEGYAKMAAINDLHIGASYNVFKGVSVYAQVHNLLNKKYQYYLGYPAEGFNFLGGLSFRF
;
A
#
# COMPACT_ATOMS: atom_id res chain seq x y z
N VAL A 1 -2.55 -4.89 21.39
CA VAL A 1 -3.08 -4.17 22.58
C VAL A 1 -3.38 -2.77 22.11
N ASP A 2 -4.55 -2.25 22.45
CA ASP A 2 -4.98 -0.88 22.15
C ASP A 2 -5.72 -0.34 23.39
N TYR A 3 -5.32 0.84 23.82
CA TYR A 3 -5.89 1.51 24.96
C TYR A 3 -6.12 2.98 24.63
N THR A 4 -7.37 3.43 24.83
CA THR A 4 -7.74 4.84 24.67
C THR A 4 -8.30 5.36 25.98
N HIS A 5 -7.81 6.53 26.41
CA HIS A 5 -8.33 7.26 27.56
C HIS A 5 -8.79 8.64 27.14
N GLN A 6 -10.05 8.94 27.41
CA GLN A 6 -10.66 10.22 27.06
C GLN A 6 -10.62 11.17 28.26
N PHE A 7 -10.02 12.34 28.04
CA PHE A 7 -10.09 13.50 28.92
C PHE A 7 -11.18 14.47 28.42
N ASN A 8 -11.41 15.56 29.11
CA ASN A 8 -12.44 16.52 28.72
C ASN A 8 -12.32 17.06 27.26
N LYS A 9 -11.08 17.26 26.79
CA LYS A 9 -10.81 17.87 25.48
C LYS A 9 -9.78 17.09 24.65
N LEU A 10 -9.24 16.03 25.21
CA LEU A 10 -8.14 15.28 24.59
C LEU A 10 -8.38 13.79 24.76
N ASP A 11 -8.07 13.03 23.73
CA ASP A 11 -7.92 11.58 23.78
C ASP A 11 -6.44 11.22 23.78
N LEU A 12 -6.05 10.33 24.67
CA LEU A 12 -4.75 9.65 24.66
C LEU A 12 -4.97 8.24 24.12
N ASN A 13 -4.28 7.90 23.04
CA ASN A 13 -4.26 6.55 22.49
C ASN A 13 -2.86 5.94 22.64
N ILE A 14 -2.79 4.71 23.12
CA ILE A 14 -1.56 3.91 23.20
C ILE A 14 -1.87 2.54 22.60
N ALA A 15 -1.13 2.14 21.56
CA ALA A 15 -1.33 0.86 20.91
C ALA A 15 0.01 0.14 20.69
N GLY A 16 -0.04 -1.18 20.67
CA GLY A 16 1.11 -2.02 20.35
C GLY A 16 0.70 -3.27 19.58
N ASN A 17 1.48 -3.61 18.57
CA ASN A 17 1.30 -4.78 17.73
C ASN A 17 2.63 -5.50 17.52
N PHE A 18 2.58 -6.82 17.41
CA PHE A 18 3.73 -7.65 17.11
C PHE A 18 3.34 -8.72 16.10
N GLY A 19 4.16 -8.89 15.06
CA GLY A 19 3.94 -9.82 13.97
C GLY A 19 5.15 -10.72 13.73
N LEU A 20 4.86 -11.99 13.46
CA LEU A 20 5.84 -12.98 12.99
C LEU A 20 5.27 -13.64 11.75
N SER A 21 6.05 -13.67 10.69
CA SER A 21 5.70 -14.38 9.46
C SER A 21 6.91 -15.17 8.96
N ASN A 22 6.65 -16.34 8.40
CA ASN A 22 7.69 -17.06 7.69
C ASN A 22 7.09 -17.84 6.52
N PHE A 23 7.78 -17.87 5.40
CA PHE A 23 7.37 -18.56 4.18
C PHE A 23 8.59 -19.08 3.39
N ASN A 24 8.34 -19.98 2.45
CA ASN A 24 9.40 -20.46 1.56
C ASN A 24 9.75 -19.40 0.52
N PHE A 25 11.02 -19.09 0.41
CA PHE A 25 11.51 -18.00 -0.44
C PHE A 25 11.71 -18.40 -1.91
N LYS A 26 12.04 -19.65 -2.18
CA LYS A 26 12.26 -20.14 -3.56
C LYS A 26 11.35 -21.31 -3.88
N PRO A 27 10.63 -21.27 -5.03
CA PRO A 27 9.94 -22.46 -5.53
C PRO A 27 10.96 -23.55 -5.83
N GLY A 28 10.80 -24.72 -5.20
CA GLY A 28 11.65 -25.90 -5.44
C GLY A 28 13.00 -25.94 -4.70
N SER A 29 13.33 -24.96 -3.88
CA SER A 29 14.51 -24.97 -3.02
C SER A 29 14.18 -25.55 -1.66
N ALA A 30 14.79 -26.68 -1.31
CA ALA A 30 14.39 -27.49 -0.16
C ALA A 30 14.64 -26.86 1.20
N ASN A 31 15.09 -25.72 1.47
CA ASN A 31 15.33 -25.18 2.82
C ASN A 31 15.43 -23.65 2.92
N SER A 32 15.00 -22.87 1.93
CA SER A 32 15.03 -21.42 2.03
C SER A 32 13.76 -20.92 2.69
N LYS A 33 13.83 -20.54 3.95
CA LYS A 33 12.76 -19.87 4.68
C LYS A 33 13.09 -18.41 4.84
N GLN A 34 12.15 -17.55 4.47
CA GLN A 34 12.17 -16.14 4.77
C GLN A 34 11.43 -15.91 6.07
N LYS A 35 12.01 -15.20 7.00
CA LYS A 35 11.37 -14.81 8.26
C LYS A 35 11.27 -13.29 8.34
N PHE A 36 10.11 -12.81 8.75
CA PHE A 36 9.85 -11.43 9.07
C PHE A 36 9.39 -11.32 10.52
N THR A 37 9.96 -10.36 11.21
CA THR A 37 9.50 -9.95 12.54
C THR A 37 9.17 -8.47 12.47
N SER A 38 7.99 -8.10 12.93
CA SER A 38 7.57 -6.70 12.99
C SER A 38 7.05 -6.35 14.37
N GLY A 39 7.32 -5.13 14.81
CA GLY A 39 6.78 -4.57 16.02
C GLY A 39 6.35 -3.14 15.76
N ASP A 40 5.15 -2.77 16.24
CA ASP A 40 4.63 -1.42 16.18
C ASP A 40 4.24 -0.97 17.56
N PHE A 41 4.69 0.20 17.93
CA PHE A 41 4.24 0.89 19.12
C PHE A 41 3.77 2.29 18.74
N HIS A 42 2.59 2.66 19.20
CA HIS A 42 1.95 3.93 18.93
C HIS A 42 1.60 4.64 20.23
N ALA A 43 1.81 5.95 20.26
CA ALA A 43 1.28 6.84 21.28
C ALA A 43 0.82 8.14 20.62
N GLY A 44 -0.41 8.56 20.90
CA GLY A 44 -1.00 9.74 20.28
C GLY A 44 -1.90 10.51 21.22
N ILE A 45 -1.97 11.82 21.01
CA ILE A 45 -2.87 12.75 21.67
C ILE A 45 -3.68 13.45 20.58
N HIS A 46 -5.01 13.38 20.69
CA HIS A 46 -5.92 14.00 19.74
C HIS A 46 -6.87 14.97 20.44
N PHE A 47 -7.06 16.11 19.85
CA PHE A 47 -8.01 17.11 20.33
C PHE A 47 -9.43 16.74 19.87
N ILE A 48 -10.38 16.57 20.80
CA ILE A 48 -11.74 16.08 20.52
C ILE A 48 -12.81 17.15 20.42
N ASP A 49 -12.54 18.36 20.89
CA ASP A 49 -13.48 19.48 20.81
C ASP A 49 -13.38 20.15 19.43
N GLU A 50 -14.19 19.70 18.49
CA GLU A 50 -14.23 20.21 17.11
C GLU A 50 -14.65 21.68 17.02
N THR A 51 -15.28 22.22 18.05
CA THR A 51 -15.74 23.61 18.08
C THR A 51 -14.66 24.58 18.56
N ALA A 52 -13.55 24.07 19.07
CA ALA A 52 -12.46 24.90 19.56
C ALA A 52 -11.79 25.66 18.38
N PRO A 53 -11.51 26.96 18.56
CA PRO A 53 -10.90 27.77 17.50
C PRO A 53 -9.46 27.36 17.19
N LEU A 54 -8.78 26.68 18.12
CA LEU A 54 -7.45 26.11 17.94
C LEU A 54 -7.45 24.66 18.39
N ARG A 55 -7.01 23.76 17.52
CA ARG A 55 -6.91 22.33 17.76
C ARG A 55 -5.52 21.85 17.41
N PHE A 56 -5.06 20.80 18.06
CA PHE A 56 -3.79 20.18 17.75
C PHE A 56 -3.85 18.68 17.94
N ASN A 57 -3.07 17.96 17.15
CA ASN A 57 -2.85 16.53 17.26
C ASN A 57 -1.35 16.26 17.27
N ALA A 58 -0.94 15.23 18.00
CA ALA A 58 0.43 14.76 17.98
C ALA A 58 0.47 13.25 18.18
N GLU A 59 1.24 12.57 17.38
CA GLU A 59 1.45 11.12 17.51
C GLU A 59 2.90 10.74 17.26
N THR A 60 3.32 9.68 17.90
CA THR A 60 4.63 9.05 17.66
C THR A 60 4.45 7.55 17.50
N ASN A 61 5.14 7.00 16.52
CA ASN A 61 5.12 5.57 16.20
C ASN A 61 6.56 5.06 16.17
N LEU A 62 6.82 3.97 16.89
CA LEU A 62 8.05 3.20 16.78
C LEU A 62 7.73 1.94 15.95
N LEU A 63 8.24 1.88 14.75
CA LEU A 63 8.05 0.76 13.83
C LEU A 63 9.38 0.00 13.74
N MET A 64 9.35 -1.27 14.08
CA MET A 64 10.51 -2.16 13.99
C MET A 64 10.22 -3.27 12.99
N TYR A 65 11.16 -3.52 12.12
CA TYR A 65 11.05 -4.56 11.12
C TYR A 65 12.38 -5.29 10.97
N GLU A 66 12.35 -6.60 11.05
CA GLU A 66 13.52 -7.45 10.82
C GLU A 66 13.20 -8.47 9.73
N ARG A 67 14.09 -8.54 8.75
CA ARG A 67 14.07 -9.51 7.68
C ARG A 67 15.30 -10.39 7.77
N GLN A 68 15.08 -11.69 7.90
CA GLN A 68 16.17 -12.69 7.88
C GLN A 68 16.22 -13.33 6.49
N HIS A 69 17.32 -13.11 5.78
CA HIS A 69 17.64 -13.78 4.52
C HIS A 69 18.56 -14.96 4.78
N ASN A 70 18.15 -16.14 4.35
CA ASN A 70 19.02 -17.31 4.37
C ASN A 70 19.87 -17.46 3.09
N MET A 71 19.77 -16.48 2.16
CA MET A 71 20.34 -16.63 0.82
C MET A 71 21.69 -15.98 0.59
N LEU A 72 22.10 -15.13 1.50
CA LEU A 72 23.31 -14.34 1.28
C LEU A 72 24.60 -15.14 1.42
N ASN A 73 24.57 -16.36 1.97
CA ASN A 73 25.75 -17.23 1.97
C ASN A 73 25.38 -18.68 2.33
N GLU A 74 25.82 -19.61 1.52
CA GLU A 74 25.99 -21.01 1.95
C GLU A 74 27.02 -21.13 3.11
N HIS A 75 27.68 -20.05 3.50
CA HIS A 75 28.80 -20.04 4.44
C HIS A 75 28.67 -19.09 5.63
N THR A 76 27.65 -18.25 5.74
CA THR A 76 27.45 -17.39 6.92
C THR A 76 26.06 -17.50 7.48
N ASP A 77 25.99 -18.06 8.67
CA ASP A 77 24.76 -18.16 9.47
C ASP A 77 24.19 -16.76 9.76
N ASN A 78 22.89 -16.58 9.46
CA ASN A 78 22.04 -15.49 9.92
C ASN A 78 22.45 -14.06 9.54
N THR A 79 22.29 -13.70 8.28
CA THR A 79 22.26 -12.30 7.88
C THR A 79 20.86 -11.75 8.08
N SER A 80 20.64 -11.01 9.15
CA SER A 80 19.41 -10.25 9.35
C SER A 80 19.64 -8.77 9.04
N LEU A 81 18.67 -8.16 8.40
CA LEU A 81 18.61 -6.72 8.16
C LEU A 81 17.43 -6.15 8.96
N LYS A 82 17.71 -5.12 9.74
CA LYS A 82 16.73 -4.49 10.62
C LYS A 82 16.54 -3.04 10.23
N GLU A 83 15.27 -2.63 10.19
CA GLU A 83 14.84 -1.26 10.03
C GLU A 83 14.05 -0.84 11.26
N THR A 84 14.40 0.28 11.85
CA THR A 84 13.63 0.93 12.89
C THR A 84 13.25 2.33 12.42
N ILE A 85 11.97 2.65 12.42
CA ILE A 85 11.46 3.96 12.04
C ILE A 85 10.83 4.60 13.28
N ILE A 86 11.32 5.77 13.65
CA ILE A 86 10.64 6.64 14.60
C ILE A 86 9.89 7.68 13.77
N ARG A 87 8.56 7.58 13.76
CA ARG A 87 7.67 8.47 13.01
C ARG A 87 6.92 9.35 14.00
N THR A 88 7.17 10.64 13.94
CA THR A 88 6.44 11.64 14.73
C THR A 88 5.66 12.53 13.78
N LYS A 89 4.37 12.69 14.04
CA LYS A 89 3.48 13.59 13.30
C LYS A 89 2.78 14.51 14.26
N GLY A 90 2.43 15.68 13.77
CA GLY A 90 1.59 16.62 14.51
C GLY A 90 1.03 17.66 13.57
N ASP A 91 -0.10 18.21 13.95
CA ASP A 91 -0.74 19.31 13.25
C ASP A 91 -1.33 20.31 14.23
N VAL A 92 -1.46 21.51 13.73
CA VAL A 92 -2.17 22.60 14.42
C VAL A 92 -3.15 23.20 13.44
N THR A 93 -4.43 23.21 13.81
CA THR A 93 -5.54 23.74 13.01
C THR A 93 -6.16 24.94 13.71
N GLY A 94 -6.21 26.06 13.01
CA GLY A 94 -6.94 27.26 13.40
C GLY A 94 -8.24 27.39 12.62
N ALA A 95 -9.39 27.43 13.30
CA ALA A 95 -10.67 27.71 12.67
C ALA A 95 -10.77 29.22 12.37
N ILE A 96 -11.09 29.57 11.11
CA ILE A 96 -11.41 30.95 10.71
C ILE A 96 -12.90 31.23 11.02
N ASN A 97 -13.73 30.26 10.70
CA ASN A 97 -15.16 30.21 11.01
C ASN A 97 -15.62 28.73 10.96
N ASP A 98 -16.94 28.50 11.06
CA ASP A 98 -17.52 27.15 11.09
C ASP A 98 -17.30 26.34 9.79
N GLN A 99 -16.94 26.99 8.70
CA GLN A 99 -16.77 26.39 7.37
C GLN A 99 -15.32 26.43 6.88
N GLN A 100 -14.43 27.15 7.53
CA GLN A 100 -13.08 27.43 7.04
C GLN A 100 -12.03 27.22 8.12
N SER A 101 -10.95 26.56 7.74
CA SER A 101 -9.80 26.38 8.62
C SER A 101 -8.47 26.48 7.87
N VAL A 102 -7.41 26.75 8.63
CA VAL A 102 -6.02 26.65 8.17
C VAL A 102 -5.28 25.70 9.09
N THR A 103 -4.56 24.76 8.49
CA THR A 103 -3.77 23.77 9.21
C THR A 103 -2.31 23.80 8.77
N ILE A 104 -1.42 23.60 9.71
CA ILE A 104 -0.01 23.30 9.45
C ILE A 104 0.28 21.93 10.03
N ALA A 105 0.54 20.95 9.16
CA ALA A 105 0.92 19.60 9.54
C ALA A 105 2.41 19.36 9.31
N LEU A 106 3.01 18.60 10.21
CA LEU A 106 4.40 18.17 10.19
C LEU A 106 4.48 16.65 10.37
N ALA A 107 5.35 16.00 9.60
CA ALA A 107 5.68 14.60 9.82
C ALA A 107 7.20 14.40 9.67
N MET A 108 7.80 13.79 10.68
CA MET A 108 9.22 13.44 10.69
C MET A 108 9.37 11.92 10.78
N ASN A 109 10.22 11.35 9.93
CA ASN A 109 10.56 9.94 9.98
C ASN A 109 12.09 9.80 10.11
N ASN A 110 12.54 9.15 11.17
CA ASN A 110 13.93 8.79 11.36
C ASN A 110 14.10 7.30 11.06
N PHE A 111 14.90 6.99 10.04
CA PHE A 111 15.21 5.63 9.62
C PHE A 111 16.55 5.22 10.19
N LEU A 112 16.56 4.14 10.95
CA LEU A 112 17.73 3.55 11.57
C LEU A 112 17.87 2.12 11.07
N TYR A 113 19.01 1.80 10.48
CA TYR A 113 19.33 0.48 9.95
C TYR A 113 20.40 -0.20 10.78
N SER A 114 20.26 -1.52 10.94
CA SER A 114 21.26 -2.33 11.63
C SER A 114 21.28 -3.76 11.08
N GLY A 115 22.31 -4.54 11.44
CA GLY A 115 22.53 -5.88 10.92
C GLY A 115 23.43 -5.83 9.68
N TYR A 116 23.05 -6.52 8.61
CA TYR A 116 23.82 -6.60 7.37
C TYR A 116 23.63 -5.33 6.51
N THR A 117 24.23 -4.22 6.95
CA THR A 117 24.09 -2.92 6.28
C THR A 117 25.28 -2.55 5.41
N LYS A 118 26.38 -3.32 5.46
CA LYS A 118 27.63 -3.00 4.79
C LYS A 118 28.18 -4.19 4.03
N ASN A 119 28.88 -3.90 2.94
CA ASN A 119 29.72 -4.88 2.27
C ASN A 119 30.93 -5.24 3.16
N ILE A 120 31.07 -6.52 3.49
CA ILE A 120 32.17 -6.99 4.37
C ILE A 120 33.55 -6.80 3.69
N SER A 121 33.62 -6.88 2.35
CA SER A 121 34.87 -6.81 1.60
C SER A 121 35.31 -5.38 1.27
N THR A 122 34.36 -4.49 0.96
CA THR A 122 34.66 -3.11 0.54
C THR A 122 34.41 -2.08 1.64
N GLY A 123 33.60 -2.44 2.66
CA GLY A 123 33.17 -1.53 3.72
C GLY A 123 32.06 -0.55 3.29
N ASP A 124 31.57 -0.65 2.05
CA ASP A 124 30.52 0.22 1.56
C ASP A 124 29.21 0.00 2.28
N GLU A 125 28.53 1.09 2.65
CA GLU A 125 27.23 1.03 3.32
C GLU A 125 26.10 0.90 2.30
N TYR A 126 25.33 -0.20 2.37
CA TYR A 126 24.13 -0.41 1.56
C TYR A 126 22.91 0.33 2.10
N PHE A 127 22.80 0.42 3.43
CA PHE A 127 21.69 1.08 4.12
C PHE A 127 22.26 2.12 5.10
N LYS A 128 22.04 3.39 4.78
CA LYS A 128 22.41 4.53 5.62
C LYS A 128 21.22 5.03 6.40
N ASN A 129 21.46 5.39 7.66
CA ASN A 129 20.45 6.10 8.44
C ASN A 129 20.13 7.45 7.80
N TYR A 130 18.86 7.84 7.80
CA TYR A 130 18.42 9.11 7.24
C TYR A 130 17.14 9.60 7.92
N THR A 131 16.83 10.88 7.71
CA THR A 131 15.65 11.52 8.24
C THR A 131 14.86 12.18 7.11
N THR A 132 13.54 12.04 7.12
CA THR A 132 12.65 12.83 6.27
C THR A 132 11.79 13.73 7.12
N LEU A 133 11.51 14.92 6.60
CA LEU A 133 10.58 15.88 7.18
C LEU A 133 9.60 16.33 6.10
N LEU A 134 8.32 16.21 6.37
CA LEU A 134 7.22 16.75 5.58
C LEU A 134 6.63 17.95 6.32
N LEU A 135 6.51 19.07 5.63
CA LEU A 135 5.71 20.21 6.04
C LEU A 135 4.53 20.33 5.05
N ASN A 136 3.32 20.30 5.57
CA ASN A 136 2.10 20.40 4.78
C ASN A 136 1.18 21.50 5.35
N PRO A 137 1.30 22.74 4.89
CA PRO A 137 0.33 23.79 5.13
C PRO A 137 -0.85 23.66 4.18
N TYR A 138 -2.07 23.76 4.69
CA TYR A 138 -3.27 23.72 3.86
C TYR A 138 -4.42 24.56 4.44
N TYR A 139 -5.31 24.97 3.54
CA TYR A 139 -6.58 25.62 3.81
C TYR A 139 -7.72 24.70 3.45
N GLU A 140 -8.76 24.69 4.26
CA GLU A 140 -10.00 23.92 4.03
C GLU A 140 -11.21 24.85 4.02
N LEU A 141 -12.12 24.58 3.09
CA LEU A 141 -13.48 25.12 3.04
C LEU A 141 -14.46 23.95 2.92
N ASP A 142 -15.40 23.86 3.82
CA ASP A 142 -16.49 22.87 3.77
C ASP A 142 -17.82 23.57 3.98
N ASN A 143 -18.58 23.74 2.89
CA ASN A 143 -19.93 24.26 2.91
C ASN A 143 -20.87 23.39 2.06
N ASP A 144 -22.12 23.78 1.92
CA ASP A 144 -23.14 22.97 1.25
C ASP A 144 -22.81 22.66 -0.21
N ASP A 145 -22.20 23.59 -0.93
CA ASP A 145 -21.89 23.47 -2.35
C ASP A 145 -20.45 23.03 -2.62
N TRP A 146 -19.50 23.46 -1.77
CA TRP A 146 -18.07 23.28 -2.01
C TRP A 146 -17.35 22.61 -0.85
N LYS A 147 -16.50 21.62 -1.19
CA LYS A 147 -15.47 21.10 -0.29
C LYS A 147 -14.12 21.31 -0.95
N LEU A 148 -13.34 22.20 -0.38
CA LEU A 148 -12.00 22.54 -0.87
C LEU A 148 -10.95 22.19 0.17
N HIS A 149 -9.87 21.57 -0.29
CA HIS A 149 -8.63 21.41 0.43
C HIS A 149 -7.53 21.93 -0.48
N VAL A 150 -6.78 22.96 -0.07
CA VAL A 150 -5.74 23.58 -0.89
C VAL A 150 -4.47 23.70 -0.07
N GLY A 151 -3.50 22.85 -0.39
CA GLY A 151 -2.22 22.78 0.29
C GLY A 151 -1.08 22.40 -0.62
N ALA A 152 0.09 22.22 -0.02
CA ALA A 152 1.28 21.74 -0.67
C ALA A 152 2.10 20.89 0.28
N ASN A 153 2.69 19.81 -0.24
CA ASN A 153 3.67 19.01 0.46
C ASN A 153 5.08 19.53 0.19
N VAL A 154 5.79 19.89 1.24
CA VAL A 154 7.21 20.28 1.20
C VAL A 154 8.01 19.17 1.88
N ASP A 155 8.67 18.35 1.07
CA ASP A 155 9.44 17.20 1.50
C ASP A 155 10.92 17.53 1.60
N LEU A 156 11.51 17.31 2.78
CA LEU A 156 12.94 17.43 3.05
C LEU A 156 13.52 16.05 3.37
N SER A 157 14.74 15.79 2.93
CA SER A 157 15.51 14.58 3.27
C SER A 157 16.92 14.92 3.67
N PHE A 158 17.41 14.27 4.73
CA PHE A 158 18.73 14.47 5.30
C PHE A 158 19.46 13.14 5.37
N GLY A 159 20.59 13.03 4.68
CA GLY A 159 21.44 11.84 4.67
C GLY A 159 21.20 10.86 3.53
N PHE A 160 20.06 10.89 2.87
CA PHE A 160 19.73 10.03 1.74
C PHE A 160 18.65 10.68 0.84
N ASP A 161 18.69 10.40 -0.49
CA ASP A 161 17.77 10.92 -1.51
C ASP A 161 17.90 12.45 -1.74
N LYS A 162 17.04 12.98 -2.61
CA LYS A 162 17.01 14.41 -2.95
C LYS A 162 16.52 15.24 -1.75
N THR A 163 17.32 16.23 -1.38
CA THR A 163 17.14 17.01 -0.14
C THR A 163 15.83 17.77 -0.08
N PHE A 164 15.30 18.24 -1.21
CA PHE A 164 14.12 19.11 -1.26
C PHE A 164 13.21 18.75 -2.43
N ARG A 165 11.92 18.61 -2.18
CA ARG A 165 10.86 18.44 -3.18
C ARG A 165 9.60 19.16 -2.73
N VAL A 166 8.78 19.59 -3.70
CA VAL A 166 7.45 20.18 -3.45
C VAL A 166 6.45 19.53 -4.40
N SER A 167 5.28 19.20 -3.88
CA SER A 167 4.17 18.68 -4.65
C SER A 167 2.84 19.29 -4.21
N PRO A 168 1.83 19.28 -5.07
CA PRO A 168 0.51 19.77 -4.72
C PRO A 168 -0.19 18.85 -3.71
N ASP A 169 -1.08 19.44 -2.93
CA ASP A 169 -2.05 18.74 -2.08
C ASP A 169 -3.38 19.47 -2.17
N ILE A 170 -4.10 19.26 -3.28
CA ILE A 170 -5.31 19.98 -3.65
C ILE A 170 -6.43 19.00 -3.94
N THR A 171 -7.58 19.24 -3.32
CA THR A 171 -8.84 18.57 -3.65
C THR A 171 -9.95 19.60 -3.70
N ALA A 172 -10.71 19.61 -4.78
CA ALA A 172 -11.89 20.44 -4.95
C ALA A 172 -13.09 19.57 -5.32
N GLN A 173 -14.20 19.77 -4.64
CA GLN A 173 -15.47 19.09 -4.93
C GLN A 173 -16.55 20.16 -5.01
N TYR A 174 -17.37 20.06 -6.05
CA TYR A 174 -18.57 20.86 -6.20
C TYR A 174 -19.80 19.96 -6.18
N ILE A 175 -20.70 20.22 -5.23
CA ILE A 175 -21.95 19.50 -5.02
C ILE A 175 -23.05 20.32 -5.65
N PHE A 176 -23.63 19.86 -6.75
CA PHE A 176 -24.66 20.62 -7.50
C PHE A 176 -26.03 19.94 -7.45
N SER A 177 -26.31 19.18 -6.59
CA SER A 177 -27.54 18.55 -6.10
C SER A 177 -27.12 17.58 -5.04
N ASP A 178 -27.89 17.29 -4.08
CA ASP A 178 -27.56 16.34 -2.99
C ASP A 178 -27.03 14.99 -3.48
N SER A 179 -27.19 14.70 -4.77
CA SER A 179 -26.86 13.43 -5.41
C SER A 179 -25.73 13.48 -6.44
N TYR A 180 -25.20 14.66 -6.76
CA TYR A 180 -24.21 14.83 -7.85
C TYR A 180 -23.01 15.64 -7.42
N VAL A 181 -21.82 15.12 -7.66
CA VAL A 181 -20.55 15.76 -7.29
C VAL A 181 -19.57 15.69 -8.45
N VAL A 182 -19.06 16.82 -8.90
CA VAL A 182 -17.85 16.89 -9.72
C VAL A 182 -16.66 17.15 -8.81
N TYR A 183 -15.56 16.47 -9.06
CA TYR A 183 -14.35 16.68 -8.28
C TYR A 183 -13.09 16.72 -9.12
N ALA A 184 -12.12 17.47 -8.63
CA ALA A 184 -10.76 17.53 -9.13
C ALA A 184 -9.79 17.30 -7.98
N LYS A 185 -8.72 16.54 -8.23
CA LYS A 185 -7.61 16.32 -7.28
C LYS A 185 -6.29 16.57 -7.99
N ALA A 186 -5.36 17.18 -7.30
CA ALA A 186 -3.96 17.23 -7.70
C ALA A 186 -3.13 17.00 -6.42
N THR A 187 -2.68 15.79 -6.25
CA THR A 187 -1.91 15.36 -5.07
C THR A 187 -0.53 14.89 -5.48
N GLY A 188 0.36 14.78 -4.53
CA GLY A 188 1.70 14.24 -4.70
C GLY A 188 2.39 14.09 -3.36
N GLY A 189 3.68 13.77 -3.37
CA GLY A 189 4.48 13.64 -2.17
C GLY A 189 5.43 12.46 -2.20
N LYS A 190 6.17 12.33 -1.13
CA LYS A 190 7.12 11.24 -0.94
C LYS A 190 6.43 9.98 -0.46
N LEU A 191 6.65 8.88 -1.18
CA LEU A 191 6.26 7.53 -0.79
C LEU A 191 7.51 6.83 -0.25
N LEU A 192 7.57 6.65 1.07
CA LEU A 192 8.72 6.06 1.75
C LEU A 192 8.85 4.59 1.37
N ASN A 193 9.99 4.21 0.82
CA ASN A 193 10.31 2.82 0.49
C ASN A 193 10.92 2.10 1.70
N ASP A 194 10.16 2.07 2.80
CA ASP A 194 10.46 1.26 3.98
C ASP A 194 10.29 -0.25 3.68
N PHE A 195 10.78 -1.10 4.56
CA PHE A 195 10.76 -2.55 4.33
C PHE A 195 9.34 -3.12 4.17
N ARG A 196 8.33 -2.51 4.80
CA ARG A 196 6.93 -2.93 4.61
C ARG A 196 6.42 -2.63 3.22
N ARG A 197 6.76 -1.45 2.69
CA ARG A 197 6.40 -1.09 1.32
C ARG A 197 7.13 -1.99 0.32
N LEU A 198 8.43 -2.24 0.52
CA LEU A 198 9.18 -3.18 -0.31
C LEU A 198 8.51 -4.55 -0.34
N GLU A 199 8.14 -5.07 0.83
CA GLU A 199 7.47 -6.36 0.93
C GLU A 199 6.08 -6.37 0.30
N SER A 200 5.31 -5.28 0.42
CA SER A 200 4.00 -5.17 -0.23
C SER A 200 4.10 -5.17 -1.76
N ILE A 201 5.20 -4.67 -2.32
CA ILE A 201 5.47 -4.69 -3.76
C ILE A 201 5.94 -6.06 -4.20
N CYS A 202 6.88 -6.66 -3.47
CA CYS A 202 7.33 -8.03 -3.73
C CYS A 202 7.98 -8.64 -2.47
N PRO A 203 7.29 -9.55 -1.76
CA PRO A 203 7.84 -10.20 -0.57
C PRO A 203 9.05 -11.10 -0.89
N TYR A 204 9.23 -11.47 -2.15
CA TYR A 204 10.33 -12.29 -2.65
C TYR A 204 11.48 -11.45 -3.22
N GLY A 205 11.38 -10.11 -3.19
CA GLY A 205 12.41 -9.21 -3.69
C GLY A 205 13.65 -9.20 -2.82
N GLU A 206 14.84 -9.23 -3.42
CA GLU A 206 16.11 -9.13 -2.73
C GLU A 206 16.39 -7.69 -2.29
N LEU A 207 16.77 -7.51 -1.04
CA LEU A 207 17.13 -6.20 -0.46
C LEU A 207 18.65 -5.94 -0.51
N ALA A 208 19.44 -6.98 -0.50
CA ALA A 208 20.88 -6.91 -0.64
C ALA A 208 21.36 -8.15 -1.41
N ASP A 209 22.11 -7.94 -2.46
CA ASP A 209 22.70 -9.03 -3.24
C ASP A 209 24.17 -9.20 -2.86
N ALA A 210 24.48 -10.24 -2.09
CA ALA A 210 25.85 -10.62 -1.76
C ALA A 210 26.54 -11.41 -2.88
N HIS A 211 25.78 -11.94 -3.86
CA HIS A 211 26.34 -12.74 -4.94
C HIS A 211 26.86 -11.92 -6.12
N LEU A 212 26.49 -10.65 -6.22
CA LEU A 212 26.95 -9.75 -7.29
C LEU A 212 28.23 -8.97 -6.93
N SER A 213 28.98 -9.43 -5.95
CA SER A 213 30.08 -8.69 -5.33
C SER A 213 31.28 -8.40 -6.21
N SER A 214 31.35 -8.86 -7.46
CA SER A 214 32.60 -8.65 -8.20
C SER A 214 32.51 -7.97 -9.56
N THR A 215 31.33 -7.84 -10.19
CA THR A 215 31.31 -7.30 -11.57
C THR A 215 30.07 -6.48 -11.99
N TRP A 216 28.96 -6.49 -11.27
CA TRP A 216 27.72 -5.85 -11.70
C TRP A 216 27.01 -5.15 -10.55
N GLY A 217 27.40 -3.94 -10.25
CA GLY A 217 26.61 -2.98 -9.47
C GLY A 217 26.26 -3.38 -8.03
N TYR A 218 26.54 -2.49 -7.12
CA TYR A 218 26.16 -2.60 -5.71
C TYR A 218 24.65 -2.48 -5.56
N VAL A 219 24.01 -3.41 -4.86
CA VAL A 219 22.61 -3.23 -4.44
C VAL A 219 22.60 -2.14 -3.37
N GLN A 220 22.11 -0.98 -3.74
CA GLN A 220 21.82 0.10 -2.80
C GLN A 220 20.38 -0.01 -2.33
N ARG A 221 20.10 0.53 -1.14
CA ARG A 221 18.72 0.77 -0.73
C ARG A 221 18.01 1.56 -1.83
N PRO A 222 16.79 1.15 -2.24
CA PRO A 222 15.99 1.93 -3.17
C PRO A 222 15.75 3.35 -2.64
N TYR A 223 15.84 4.36 -3.51
CA TYR A 223 15.41 5.72 -3.19
C TYR A 223 13.93 5.74 -2.88
N ASP A 224 13.48 6.69 -2.08
CA ASP A 224 12.06 6.90 -1.88
C ASP A 224 11.40 7.28 -3.21
N THR A 225 10.26 6.68 -3.50
CA THR A 225 9.45 7.04 -4.66
C THR A 225 8.85 8.43 -4.42
N TYR A 226 8.84 9.27 -5.44
CA TYR A 226 8.25 10.59 -5.35
C TYR A 226 7.17 10.78 -6.40
N GLU A 227 5.94 10.90 -5.95
CA GLU A 227 4.81 11.30 -6.79
C GLU A 227 4.87 12.81 -7.01
N GLN A 228 5.28 13.24 -8.20
CA GLN A 228 5.36 14.65 -8.52
C GLN A 228 3.97 15.26 -8.61
N ILE A 229 3.07 14.51 -9.23
CA ILE A 229 1.65 14.84 -9.37
C ILE A 229 0.84 13.58 -9.63
N ASN A 230 -0.34 13.53 -9.02
CA ASN A 230 -1.44 12.63 -9.36
C ASN A 230 -2.69 13.49 -9.54
N GLY A 231 -2.94 13.87 -10.79
CA GLY A 231 -4.10 14.67 -11.18
C GLY A 231 -5.26 13.76 -11.52
N THR A 232 -6.42 13.97 -10.90
CA THR A 232 -7.66 13.22 -11.16
C THR A 232 -8.82 14.17 -11.35
N LEU A 233 -9.65 13.90 -12.35
CA LEU A 233 -10.97 14.50 -12.52
C LEU A 233 -12.01 13.39 -12.44
N GLY A 234 -13.14 13.65 -11.79
CA GLY A 234 -14.19 12.66 -11.70
C GLY A 234 -15.56 13.24 -11.38
N PHE A 235 -16.52 12.37 -11.53
CA PHE A 235 -17.94 12.63 -11.31
C PHE A 235 -18.55 11.50 -10.51
N LYS A 236 -19.20 11.85 -9.41
CA LYS A 236 -19.97 10.91 -8.57
C LYS A 236 -21.44 11.25 -8.65
N ALA A 237 -22.27 10.23 -8.64
CA ALA A 237 -23.72 10.40 -8.61
C ALA A 237 -24.42 9.29 -7.85
N SER A 238 -25.53 9.65 -7.21
CA SER A 238 -26.48 8.73 -6.57
C SER A 238 -27.90 9.04 -7.09
N PRO A 239 -28.20 8.67 -8.37
CA PRO A 239 -29.43 9.09 -9.05
C PRO A 239 -30.70 8.46 -8.45
N TYR A 240 -30.57 7.31 -7.79
CA TYR A 240 -31.65 6.57 -7.14
C TYR A 240 -31.20 6.03 -5.79
N PRO A 241 -32.11 5.88 -4.82
CA PRO A 241 -31.80 5.26 -3.55
C PRO A 241 -31.10 3.90 -3.71
N GLY A 242 -29.96 3.75 -3.06
CA GLY A 242 -29.15 2.52 -3.12
C GLY A 242 -28.24 2.41 -4.34
N VAL A 243 -28.35 3.26 -5.35
CA VAL A 243 -27.44 3.29 -6.51
C VAL A 243 -26.42 4.40 -6.36
N TRP A 244 -25.16 4.06 -6.48
CA TRP A 244 -24.06 5.01 -6.49
C TRP A 244 -23.08 4.66 -7.59
N PHE A 245 -22.54 5.65 -8.28
CA PHE A 245 -21.46 5.45 -9.22
C PHE A 245 -20.43 6.60 -9.20
N ASN A 246 -19.22 6.30 -9.64
CA ASN A 246 -18.12 7.22 -9.80
C ASN A 246 -17.39 6.92 -11.10
N ILE A 247 -17.16 7.93 -11.92
CA ILE A 247 -16.36 7.83 -13.15
C ILE A 247 -15.21 8.82 -12.99
N TYR A 248 -13.99 8.38 -13.30
CA TYR A 248 -12.81 9.21 -13.13
C TYR A 248 -11.74 8.91 -14.18
N GLY A 249 -10.90 9.89 -14.39
CA GLY A 249 -9.68 9.74 -15.17
C GLY A 249 -8.59 10.65 -14.65
N GLY A 250 -7.35 10.29 -14.89
CA GLY A 250 -6.24 11.04 -14.35
C GLY A 250 -4.89 10.67 -14.94
N TYR A 251 -3.90 11.42 -14.49
CA TYR A 251 -2.51 11.28 -14.86
C TYR A 251 -1.64 11.33 -13.61
N GLN A 252 -0.66 10.44 -13.55
CA GLN A 252 0.29 10.32 -12.45
C GLN A 252 1.71 10.32 -12.99
N ASN A 253 2.61 11.08 -12.36
CA ASN A 253 4.04 11.06 -12.65
C ASN A 253 4.82 10.68 -11.40
N LEU A 254 5.62 9.63 -11.51
CA LEU A 254 6.42 9.05 -10.43
C LEU A 254 7.92 9.16 -10.75
N LYS A 255 8.69 9.62 -9.80
CA LYS A 255 10.15 9.53 -9.81
C LYS A 255 10.61 8.41 -8.89
N ASN A 256 11.62 7.66 -9.32
CA ASN A 256 12.10 6.48 -8.62
C ASN A 256 10.95 5.52 -8.29
N ASP A 257 10.03 5.32 -9.24
CA ASP A 257 8.92 4.39 -9.06
C ASP A 257 9.47 2.98 -8.84
N LEU A 258 9.05 2.37 -7.74
CA LEU A 258 9.57 1.09 -7.30
C LEU A 258 8.82 -0.06 -7.99
N SER A 259 9.59 -0.94 -8.58
CA SER A 259 9.14 -2.18 -9.19
C SER A 259 10.09 -3.31 -8.86
N TYR A 260 9.89 -4.48 -9.44
CA TYR A 260 10.82 -5.60 -9.33
C TYR A 260 10.97 -6.28 -10.69
N SER A 261 12.12 -6.91 -10.89
CA SER A 261 12.43 -7.67 -12.10
C SER A 261 13.06 -9.01 -11.75
N ALA A 262 12.91 -9.98 -12.67
CA ALA A 262 13.63 -11.24 -12.54
C ALA A 262 15.06 -11.08 -13.04
N PHE A 263 16.00 -11.47 -12.23
CA PHE A 263 17.40 -11.63 -12.62
C PHE A 263 17.73 -13.12 -12.69
N GLY A 264 18.12 -13.60 -13.88
CA GLY A 264 18.43 -15.01 -14.08
C GLY A 264 19.92 -15.28 -14.02
N ARG A 265 20.34 -16.23 -13.19
CA ARG A 265 21.64 -16.88 -13.31
C ARG A 265 21.42 -18.19 -14.09
N ALA A 266 21.87 -18.22 -15.33
CA ALA A 266 21.91 -19.46 -16.08
C ALA A 266 23.14 -20.28 -15.62
N SER A 267 22.91 -21.28 -14.79
CA SER A 267 23.85 -22.39 -14.63
C SER A 267 23.46 -23.48 -15.64
N VAL A 268 24.43 -24.23 -16.13
CA VAL A 268 24.22 -25.33 -17.12
C VAL A 268 23.24 -26.40 -16.62
N THR A 269 22.91 -26.43 -15.34
CA THR A 269 22.06 -27.41 -14.70
C THR A 269 20.84 -26.90 -13.97
N HIS A 270 20.79 -25.59 -13.61
CA HIS A 270 19.66 -25.02 -12.87
C HIS A 270 19.47 -23.54 -13.27
N PHE A 271 18.25 -23.17 -13.64
CA PHE A 271 17.84 -21.78 -13.81
C PHE A 271 17.29 -21.28 -12.47
N GLU A 272 18.07 -20.47 -11.77
CA GLU A 272 17.61 -19.79 -10.57
C GLU A 272 17.29 -18.35 -10.94
N SER A 273 16.02 -17.96 -10.90
CA SER A 273 15.61 -16.57 -11.03
C SER A 273 15.44 -15.93 -9.66
N TYR A 274 16.15 -14.84 -9.45
CA TYR A 274 15.98 -13.97 -8.28
C TYR A 274 15.12 -12.77 -8.67
N LEU A 275 14.32 -12.27 -7.74
CA LEU A 275 13.58 -11.04 -7.93
C LEU A 275 14.33 -9.91 -7.23
N ASN A 276 14.70 -8.88 -7.96
CA ASN A 276 15.40 -7.71 -7.42
C ASN A 276 14.51 -6.48 -7.53
N PHE A 277 14.58 -5.61 -6.53
CA PHE A 277 13.96 -4.31 -6.62
C PHE A 277 14.71 -3.42 -7.61
N SER A 278 13.96 -2.75 -8.45
CA SER A 278 14.46 -1.81 -9.45
C SER A 278 13.57 -0.57 -9.50
N GLN A 279 14.13 0.54 -9.96
CA GLN A 279 13.43 1.82 -9.99
C GLN A 279 13.59 2.51 -11.33
N ASP A 280 12.52 3.15 -11.81
CA ASP A 280 12.57 4.06 -12.96
C ASP A 280 11.60 5.23 -12.74
N ASN A 281 11.65 6.23 -13.60
CA ASN A 281 10.66 7.28 -13.65
C ASN A 281 9.53 6.83 -14.57
N THR A 282 8.32 6.81 -14.05
CA THR A 282 7.15 6.33 -14.79
C THR A 282 6.05 7.37 -14.87
N ASP A 283 5.32 7.32 -15.95
CA ASP A 283 4.07 8.03 -16.15
C ASP A 283 2.91 7.03 -16.24
N ASN A 284 1.75 7.40 -15.73
CA ASN A 284 0.56 6.57 -15.75
C ASN A 284 -0.66 7.40 -16.11
N LEU A 285 -1.26 7.12 -17.25
CA LEU A 285 -2.57 7.64 -17.63
C LEU A 285 -3.61 6.59 -17.26
N TYR A 286 -4.67 6.99 -16.56
CA TYR A 286 -5.70 6.05 -16.14
C TYR A 286 -7.11 6.60 -16.31
N VAL A 287 -8.04 5.67 -16.53
CA VAL A 287 -9.48 5.92 -16.54
C VAL A 287 -10.17 4.78 -15.81
N GLY A 288 -11.18 5.08 -15.04
CA GLY A 288 -11.90 4.07 -14.29
C GLY A 288 -13.33 4.45 -13.96
N GLY A 289 -14.05 3.46 -13.49
CA GLY A 289 -15.40 3.61 -13.00
C GLY A 289 -15.68 2.62 -11.88
N GLU A 290 -16.59 3.02 -11.02
CA GLU A 290 -17.08 2.24 -9.90
C GLU A 290 -18.59 2.41 -9.81
N VAL A 291 -19.30 1.33 -9.55
CA VAL A 291 -20.73 1.33 -9.32
C VAL A 291 -21.06 0.46 -8.13
N SER A 292 -21.96 0.91 -7.30
CA SER A 292 -22.54 0.08 -6.24
C SER A 292 -24.07 0.16 -6.26
N TYR A 293 -24.66 -0.92 -5.79
CA TYR A 293 -26.09 -1.03 -5.61
C TYR A 293 -26.40 -1.76 -4.30
N ASP A 294 -27.12 -1.08 -3.43
CA ASP A 294 -27.59 -1.62 -2.17
C ASP A 294 -29.11 -1.75 -2.19
N TYR A 295 -29.60 -2.99 -2.15
CA TYR A 295 -31.04 -3.27 -2.05
C TYR A 295 -31.39 -3.64 -0.62
N LYS A 296 -31.96 -2.68 0.10
CA LYS A 296 -32.26 -2.80 1.52
C LYS A 296 -30.99 -3.29 2.25
N GLU A 297 -31.12 -4.11 3.24
CA GLU A 297 -29.98 -4.75 3.91
C GLU A 297 -29.73 -6.19 3.40
N ILE A 298 -30.36 -6.56 2.27
CA ILE A 298 -30.39 -7.94 1.78
C ILE A 298 -29.27 -8.19 0.78
N VAL A 299 -29.04 -7.25 -0.15
CA VAL A 299 -28.07 -7.42 -1.24
C VAL A 299 -27.26 -6.15 -1.41
N SER A 300 -25.92 -6.28 -1.38
CA SER A 300 -24.98 -5.25 -1.81
C SER A 300 -24.17 -5.77 -3.00
N LEU A 301 -24.11 -4.99 -4.07
CA LEU A 301 -23.31 -5.24 -5.25
C LEU A 301 -22.31 -4.10 -5.40
N SER A 302 -21.07 -4.40 -5.76
CA SER A 302 -20.11 -3.38 -6.21
C SER A 302 -19.25 -3.91 -7.35
N ALA A 303 -18.97 -3.05 -8.30
CA ALA A 303 -18.05 -3.31 -9.39
C ALA A 303 -17.15 -2.10 -9.60
N LYS A 304 -15.88 -2.34 -9.79
CA LYS A 304 -14.88 -1.33 -10.10
C LYS A 304 -14.02 -1.80 -11.26
N TYR A 305 -13.75 -0.91 -12.18
CA TYR A 305 -12.81 -1.16 -13.27
C TYR A 305 -11.88 0.02 -13.43
N THR A 306 -10.58 -0.25 -13.65
CA THR A 306 -9.57 0.77 -13.96
C THR A 306 -8.68 0.27 -15.08
N TYR A 307 -8.58 1.05 -16.13
CA TYR A 307 -7.61 0.88 -17.20
C TYR A 307 -6.44 1.85 -16.98
N ARG A 308 -5.22 1.39 -17.21
CA ARG A 308 -3.98 2.15 -17.06
C ARG A 308 -3.12 1.99 -18.31
N LYS A 309 -2.47 3.08 -18.67
CA LYS A 309 -1.40 3.06 -19.65
C LYS A 309 -0.15 3.62 -18.99
N TRP A 310 0.84 2.77 -18.87
CA TRP A 310 2.13 3.11 -18.29
C TRP A 310 3.14 3.48 -19.36
N ASP A 311 4.06 4.39 -19.02
CA ASP A 311 5.23 4.75 -19.79
C ASP A 311 6.43 4.78 -18.84
N SER A 312 7.57 4.23 -19.26
CA SER A 312 8.82 4.16 -18.50
C SER A 312 9.89 4.94 -19.25
N LYS A 313 10.76 5.64 -18.55
CA LYS A 313 11.76 6.52 -19.20
C LYS A 313 12.97 5.76 -19.70
N THR A 314 13.38 4.69 -19.01
CA THR A 314 14.63 3.97 -19.34
C THR A 314 14.48 2.45 -19.29
N GLU A 315 13.58 1.91 -18.47
CA GLU A 315 13.54 0.49 -18.11
C GLU A 315 12.15 -0.09 -18.36
N GLU A 316 11.72 -0.16 -19.64
CA GLU A 316 10.38 -0.62 -20.03
C GLU A 316 10.02 -2.00 -19.44
N TYR A 317 10.99 -2.90 -19.25
CA TYR A 317 10.75 -4.22 -18.68
C TYR A 317 10.13 -4.18 -17.26
N LEU A 318 10.32 -3.08 -16.51
CA LEU A 318 9.72 -2.91 -15.19
C LEU A 318 8.20 -2.73 -15.26
N LEU A 319 7.67 -2.41 -16.44
CA LEU A 319 6.23 -2.29 -16.66
C LEU A 319 5.53 -3.65 -16.74
N ALA A 320 6.26 -4.72 -17.09
CA ALA A 320 5.68 -6.07 -17.25
C ALA A 320 4.97 -6.62 -16.00
N VAL A 321 5.26 -6.07 -14.83
CA VAL A 321 4.60 -6.44 -13.56
C VAL A 321 3.53 -5.43 -13.13
N LYS A 322 3.42 -4.29 -13.83
CA LYS A 322 2.42 -3.24 -13.55
C LYS A 322 1.04 -3.63 -14.09
N PRO A 323 -0.04 -3.31 -13.37
CA PRO A 323 -1.39 -3.57 -13.85
C PRO A 323 -1.75 -2.64 -15.02
N ALA A 324 -2.15 -3.20 -16.17
CA ALA A 324 -2.73 -2.45 -17.30
C ALA A 324 -4.25 -2.33 -17.18
N SER A 325 -4.90 -3.34 -16.61
CA SER A 325 -6.32 -3.25 -16.30
C SER A 325 -6.64 -4.08 -15.04
N GLU A 326 -7.51 -3.53 -14.23
CA GLU A 326 -7.95 -4.12 -12.97
C GLU A 326 -9.47 -4.07 -12.91
N MET A 327 -10.10 -5.17 -12.53
CA MET A 327 -11.53 -5.25 -12.26
C MET A 327 -11.75 -5.99 -10.95
N SER A 328 -12.60 -5.45 -10.10
CA SER A 328 -13.13 -6.15 -8.94
C SER A 328 -14.65 -6.13 -8.98
N PHE A 329 -15.26 -7.25 -8.63
CA PHE A 329 -16.70 -7.39 -8.52
C PHE A 329 -17.01 -8.08 -7.20
N ASN A 330 -17.88 -7.48 -6.39
CA ASN A 330 -18.25 -8.01 -5.09
C ASN A 330 -19.77 -8.09 -4.96
N VAL A 331 -20.24 -9.21 -4.42
CA VAL A 331 -21.64 -9.44 -4.06
C VAL A 331 -21.69 -9.86 -2.61
N ARG A 332 -22.53 -9.21 -1.85
CA ARG A 332 -22.84 -9.59 -0.47
C ARG A 332 -24.34 -9.80 -0.35
N ILE A 333 -24.74 -10.92 0.20
CA ILE A 333 -26.14 -11.30 0.35
C ILE A 333 -26.41 -11.69 1.79
N HIS A 334 -27.44 -11.09 2.39
CA HIS A 334 -27.93 -11.38 3.73
C HIS A 334 -29.40 -11.84 3.63
N PRO A 335 -29.67 -13.07 3.19
CA PRO A 335 -31.04 -13.53 2.96
C PRO A 335 -31.84 -13.63 4.26
N ILE A 336 -31.15 -13.85 5.36
CA ILE A 336 -31.67 -13.80 6.74
C ILE A 336 -30.58 -13.22 7.65
N SER A 337 -30.95 -12.66 8.78
CA SER A 337 -30.00 -12.00 9.70
C SER A 337 -28.85 -12.90 10.22
N ALA A 338 -29.05 -14.21 10.18
CA ALA A 338 -28.02 -15.18 10.61
C ALA A 338 -27.06 -15.60 9.49
N LEU A 339 -27.38 -15.39 8.20
CA LEU A 339 -26.60 -15.90 7.07
C LEU A 339 -26.02 -14.77 6.24
N ASN A 340 -24.69 -14.78 6.10
CA ASN A 340 -23.94 -13.94 5.18
C ASN A 340 -23.37 -14.81 4.07
N ILE A 341 -23.54 -14.39 2.82
CA ILE A 341 -22.89 -14.98 1.65
C ILE A 341 -22.14 -13.87 0.94
N ASN A 342 -20.89 -14.08 0.62
CA ASN A 342 -20.07 -13.17 -0.15
C ASN A 342 -19.43 -13.89 -1.34
N LEU A 343 -19.44 -13.21 -2.47
CA LEU A 343 -18.76 -13.62 -3.68
C LEU A 343 -17.90 -12.46 -4.15
N SER A 344 -16.65 -12.71 -4.45
CA SER A 344 -15.74 -11.72 -5.04
C SER A 344 -15.02 -12.29 -6.25
N TYR A 345 -14.83 -11.45 -7.24
CA TYR A 345 -14.07 -11.78 -8.44
C TYR A 345 -13.06 -10.66 -8.71
N ASP A 346 -11.79 -11.04 -8.82
CA ASP A 346 -10.70 -10.14 -9.12
C ASP A 346 -10.05 -10.53 -10.45
N TYR A 347 -9.94 -9.55 -11.33
CA TYR A 347 -9.23 -9.67 -12.59
C TYR A 347 -8.14 -8.61 -12.67
N ILE A 348 -6.89 -9.03 -12.93
CA ILE A 348 -5.76 -8.11 -13.14
C ILE A 348 -4.99 -8.59 -14.37
N ASN A 349 -4.98 -7.75 -15.40
CA ASN A 349 -4.10 -7.94 -16.54
C ASN A 349 -2.93 -6.96 -16.44
N ARG A 350 -1.72 -7.44 -16.76
CA ARG A 350 -0.50 -6.63 -16.65
C ARG A 350 -0.13 -6.02 -17.99
N GLU A 351 0.74 -5.01 -17.94
CA GLU A 351 1.27 -4.36 -19.13
C GLU A 351 2.02 -5.38 -20.00
N GLU A 352 1.88 -5.24 -21.33
CA GLU A 352 2.58 -6.07 -22.30
C GLU A 352 3.81 -5.34 -22.81
N VAL A 353 4.97 -5.91 -22.55
CA VAL A 353 6.26 -5.33 -22.93
C VAL A 353 6.92 -6.24 -23.94
N GLU A 354 7.34 -5.68 -25.07
CA GLU A 354 7.98 -6.41 -26.16
C GLU A 354 9.29 -7.08 -25.68
N GLY A 355 9.44 -8.36 -25.99
CA GLY A 355 10.63 -9.13 -25.61
C GLY A 355 10.62 -9.69 -24.17
N TYR A 356 9.57 -9.43 -23.39
CA TYR A 356 9.44 -9.94 -22.02
C TYR A 356 8.29 -10.93 -21.89
N ALA A 357 8.48 -11.93 -21.02
CA ALA A 357 7.45 -12.93 -20.79
C ALA A 357 6.22 -12.31 -20.12
N LYS A 358 5.08 -12.40 -20.77
CA LYS A 358 3.80 -11.93 -20.25
C LYS A 358 3.34 -12.85 -19.12
N MET A 359 3.08 -12.27 -17.95
CA MET A 359 2.43 -12.99 -16.87
C MET A 359 0.96 -13.23 -17.18
N ALA A 360 0.46 -14.44 -16.90
CA ALA A 360 -0.97 -14.73 -17.06
C ALA A 360 -1.81 -13.77 -16.21
N ALA A 361 -2.94 -13.34 -16.75
CA ALA A 361 -3.87 -12.50 -16.02
C ALA A 361 -4.38 -13.23 -14.77
N ILE A 362 -4.46 -12.51 -13.67
CA ILE A 362 -5.13 -12.98 -12.46
C ILE A 362 -6.62 -13.05 -12.75
N ASN A 363 -7.21 -14.20 -12.47
CA ASN A 363 -8.65 -14.46 -12.57
C ASN A 363 -9.02 -15.24 -11.32
N ASP A 364 -9.40 -14.53 -10.28
CA ASP A 364 -9.62 -15.11 -8.96
C ASP A 364 -11.07 -14.94 -8.53
N LEU A 365 -11.77 -16.04 -8.38
CA LEU A 365 -13.15 -16.10 -7.93
C LEU A 365 -13.19 -16.74 -6.55
N HIS A 366 -13.69 -15.99 -5.58
CA HIS A 366 -13.88 -16.45 -4.20
C HIS A 366 -15.36 -16.51 -3.86
N ILE A 367 -15.73 -17.49 -3.07
CA ILE A 367 -17.06 -17.57 -2.45
C ILE A 367 -16.89 -17.88 -0.97
N GLY A 368 -17.63 -17.17 -0.13
CA GLY A 368 -17.66 -17.39 1.29
C GLY A 368 -19.08 -17.37 1.85
N ALA A 369 -19.29 -18.10 2.91
CA ALA A 369 -20.52 -18.05 3.68
C ALA A 369 -20.21 -18.11 5.18
N SER A 370 -20.97 -17.37 5.97
CA SER A 370 -20.95 -17.47 7.44
C SER A 370 -22.37 -17.54 7.99
N TYR A 371 -22.55 -18.40 8.97
CA TYR A 371 -23.84 -18.59 9.61
C TYR A 371 -23.71 -18.46 11.13
N ASN A 372 -24.51 -17.59 11.72
CA ASN A 372 -24.62 -17.41 13.17
C ASN A 372 -25.53 -18.50 13.72
N VAL A 373 -24.94 -19.53 14.34
CA VAL A 373 -25.68 -20.69 14.88
C VAL A 373 -26.49 -20.27 16.11
N PHE A 374 -25.87 -19.51 17.00
CA PHE A 374 -26.49 -18.87 18.15
C PHE A 374 -25.62 -17.70 18.64
N LYS A 375 -26.09 -16.94 19.63
CA LYS A 375 -25.40 -15.75 20.12
C LYS A 375 -23.95 -16.07 20.52
N GLY A 376 -23.02 -15.40 19.86
CA GLY A 376 -21.59 -15.54 20.10
C GLY A 376 -20.92 -16.73 19.38
N VAL A 377 -21.64 -17.54 18.60
CA VAL A 377 -21.05 -18.67 17.86
C VAL A 377 -21.45 -18.64 16.39
N SER A 378 -20.46 -18.63 15.52
CA SER A 378 -20.62 -18.64 14.06
C SER A 378 -19.78 -19.74 13.43
N VAL A 379 -20.28 -20.32 12.35
CA VAL A 379 -19.54 -21.21 11.45
C VAL A 379 -19.30 -20.49 10.12
N TYR A 380 -18.14 -20.67 9.54
CA TYR A 380 -17.83 -20.11 8.22
C TYR A 380 -17.12 -21.11 7.32
N ALA A 381 -17.31 -20.92 6.03
CA ALA A 381 -16.62 -21.64 4.96
C ALA A 381 -16.26 -20.68 3.84
N GLN A 382 -15.05 -20.84 3.26
CA GLN A 382 -14.54 -20.03 2.17
C GLN A 382 -13.88 -20.93 1.14
N VAL A 383 -14.10 -20.61 -0.12
CA VAL A 383 -13.44 -21.25 -1.27
C VAL A 383 -12.70 -20.14 -2.03
N HIS A 384 -11.40 -20.33 -2.22
CA HIS A 384 -10.56 -19.43 -2.98
C HIS A 384 -10.17 -20.10 -4.30
N ASN A 385 -9.91 -19.26 -5.30
CA ASN A 385 -9.60 -19.69 -6.66
C ASN A 385 -10.56 -20.78 -7.18
N LEU A 386 -11.87 -20.52 -7.08
CA LEU A 386 -12.93 -21.45 -7.49
C LEU A 386 -12.81 -21.87 -8.94
N LEU A 387 -12.25 -21.01 -9.81
CA LEU A 387 -12.00 -21.28 -11.22
C LEU A 387 -10.77 -22.19 -11.45
N ASN A 388 -10.01 -22.48 -10.38
CA ASN A 388 -8.77 -23.25 -10.43
C ASN A 388 -7.80 -22.78 -11.53
N LYS A 389 -7.68 -21.46 -11.71
CA LYS A 389 -6.81 -20.87 -12.71
C LYS A 389 -5.37 -20.79 -12.20
N LYS A 390 -4.42 -21.07 -13.10
CA LYS A 390 -2.98 -20.91 -12.82
C LYS A 390 -2.56 -19.50 -13.21
N TYR A 391 -2.23 -18.69 -12.23
CA TYR A 391 -1.69 -17.35 -12.39
C TYR A 391 -0.59 -17.09 -11.36
N GLN A 392 0.09 -15.97 -11.45
CA GLN A 392 1.14 -15.57 -10.55
C GLN A 392 0.84 -14.17 -10.03
N TYR A 393 0.89 -13.98 -8.71
CA TYR A 393 0.90 -12.65 -8.13
C TYR A 393 2.27 -12.00 -8.32
N TYR A 394 3.32 -12.77 -8.13
CA TYR A 394 4.71 -12.37 -8.33
C TYR A 394 5.37 -13.29 -9.35
N LEU A 395 6.23 -12.72 -10.18
CA LEU A 395 6.90 -13.43 -11.25
C LEU A 395 7.66 -14.67 -10.71
N GLY A 396 7.39 -15.84 -11.27
CA GLY A 396 7.99 -17.11 -10.83
C GLY A 396 7.32 -17.76 -9.60
N TYR A 397 6.32 -17.09 -8.98
CA TYR A 397 5.62 -17.60 -7.80
C TYR A 397 4.14 -17.86 -8.13
N PRO A 398 3.78 -19.09 -8.50
CA PRO A 398 2.39 -19.42 -8.82
C PRO A 398 1.51 -19.31 -7.58
N ALA A 399 0.32 -18.77 -7.80
CA ALA A 399 -0.73 -18.75 -6.77
C ALA A 399 -1.19 -20.19 -6.48
N GLU A 400 -1.73 -20.39 -5.29
CA GLU A 400 -2.40 -21.61 -4.93
C GLU A 400 -3.57 -21.87 -5.86
N GLY A 401 -3.79 -23.13 -6.23
CA GLY A 401 -4.98 -23.55 -6.95
C GLY A 401 -6.24 -23.44 -6.08
N PHE A 402 -7.28 -24.16 -6.49
CA PHE A 402 -8.48 -24.29 -5.67
C PHE A 402 -8.13 -24.66 -4.24
N ASN A 403 -8.59 -23.87 -3.28
CA ASN A 403 -8.41 -24.16 -1.86
C ASN A 403 -9.66 -23.83 -1.05
N PHE A 404 -9.81 -24.53 0.07
CA PHE A 404 -10.96 -24.42 0.96
C PHE A 404 -10.49 -24.14 2.38
N LEU A 405 -11.18 -23.21 3.04
CA LEU A 405 -10.99 -22.88 4.44
C LEU A 405 -12.34 -22.92 5.15
N GLY A 406 -12.39 -23.54 6.33
CA GLY A 406 -13.57 -23.53 7.17
C GLY A 406 -13.21 -23.43 8.64
N GLY A 407 -14.11 -22.87 9.45
CA GLY A 407 -13.84 -22.70 10.86
C GLY A 407 -15.04 -22.27 11.69
N LEU A 408 -14.79 -22.15 12.98
CA LEU A 408 -15.72 -21.66 13.98
C LEU A 408 -15.20 -20.34 14.55
N SER A 409 -16.09 -19.42 14.80
CA SER A 409 -15.81 -18.16 15.49
C SER A 409 -16.60 -18.07 16.77
N PHE A 410 -15.94 -17.69 17.85
CA PHE A 410 -16.55 -17.49 19.16
C PHE A 410 -16.37 -16.04 19.59
N ARG A 411 -17.46 -15.43 20.06
CA ARG A 411 -17.47 -14.06 20.61
C ARG A 411 -18.02 -14.11 22.03
N PHE A 412 -17.17 -13.77 22.97
CA PHE A 412 -17.50 -13.76 24.41
C PHE A 412 -17.92 -12.37 24.87
#